data_f7a9883a5af56787c0d33f448632890b
#
_entry.id   f7a9883a5af56787c0d33f448632890b
#
_cell.length_a   1.000
_cell.length_b   1.000
_cell.length_c   1.000
_cell.angle_alpha   90.00
_cell.angle_beta   90.00
_cell.angle_gamma   90.00
#
_symmetry.space_group_name_H-M   'P 1'
#
loop_
_entity.id
_entity.type
_entity.pdbx_description
1 polymer ?
#
loop_
_entity_poly.entity_id
_entity_poly.type
_entity_poly.pdbx_seq_one_letter_code
_entity_poly.pdbx_strand_id
1 'polypeptide(L)'
;MKLPLTSLLMATLSLGAMPISRALEKPSAAAHAVNALGVDLLARGTAAGTNTVLSPYSIQSALAMTYAGAAGDTRSQMTGVLHYSEDETALHQSFGELRTALETMGAKPVEQAPAGAKKGGEPAQPVQLTVANRLFGQQGYEFRPPFLELVERTYGAPLQSIDFIANAEAGRVKINNWVEEQTKQRITDLIPGNALTSDSRLVLVNAIHLKAPWAREFPTRATQPLPFHLKNGDPVEVDTMQRTGKMGYAKLDGFQAVTVPYLGGELHLLVLLPETRDGLAALEKKLTPELLAACASPTLTEIELSLPKFKLEPPVFKLAETLRSLGMTHAFDDPKGSANFDRMAPRTPKDYLMISEVFHKTYMALDEKGTEAAAATAVTMTRSTSLIEPTTPVAVRVDHPFLFAIQHRSSGTCLFLGRLCDPR
;
A
#
# COMPACT_ATOMS: atom_id res chain seq x y z
N MET A 1 -71.87 -24.79 9.65
CA MET A 1 -71.31 -24.35 8.37
C MET A 1 -70.19 -23.39 8.73
N LYS A 2 -68.94 -23.88 8.76
CA LYS A 2 -67.72 -23.11 9.20
C LYS A 2 -66.92 -22.78 7.94
N LEU A 3 -66.72 -21.51 7.64
CA LEU A 3 -65.81 -21.00 6.57
C LEU A 3 -64.37 -20.98 7.13
N PRO A 4 -63.34 -21.32 6.34
CA PRO A 4 -61.98 -21.24 6.77
C PRO A 4 -61.39 -19.86 6.48
N LEU A 5 -60.61 -19.31 7.47
CA LEU A 5 -59.74 -18.16 7.35
C LEU A 5 -58.52 -18.46 6.45
N THR A 6 -58.38 -17.78 5.36
CA THR A 6 -57.19 -17.78 4.53
C THR A 6 -56.17 -16.82 5.12
N SER A 7 -55.07 -17.36 5.66
CA SER A 7 -53.92 -16.60 6.09
C SER A 7 -53.08 -16.14 4.89
N LEU A 8 -52.96 -14.83 4.74
CA LEU A 8 -52.11 -14.16 3.76
C LEU A 8 -50.64 -14.18 4.29
N LEU A 9 -49.80 -15.01 3.68
CA LEU A 9 -48.36 -15.08 4.00
C LEU A 9 -47.66 -13.91 3.28
N MET A 10 -47.27 -12.87 4.03
CA MET A 10 -46.35 -11.84 3.54
C MET A 10 -44.95 -12.42 3.44
N ALA A 11 -44.46 -12.64 2.26
CA ALA A 11 -43.05 -12.97 2.00
C ALA A 11 -42.24 -11.67 2.08
N THR A 12 -41.52 -11.50 3.17
CA THR A 12 -40.47 -10.46 3.28
C THR A 12 -39.29 -10.91 2.44
N LEU A 13 -39.08 -10.29 1.27
CA LEU A 13 -37.81 -10.42 0.54
C LEU A 13 -36.73 -9.73 1.37
N SER A 14 -35.95 -10.49 2.09
CA SER A 14 -34.66 -10.05 2.61
C SER A 14 -33.69 -9.97 1.43
N LEU A 15 -33.35 -8.75 0.98
CA LEU A 15 -32.16 -8.56 0.12
C LEU A 15 -30.93 -8.97 0.94
N GLY A 16 -30.54 -10.23 0.79
CA GLY A 16 -29.33 -10.73 1.37
C GLY A 16 -28.11 -10.02 0.79
N ALA A 17 -27.23 -9.53 1.67
CA ALA A 17 -25.89 -9.13 1.30
C ALA A 17 -25.27 -10.26 0.48
N MET A 18 -24.81 -9.98 -0.76
CA MET A 18 -24.18 -10.99 -1.60
C MET A 18 -22.87 -11.43 -0.92
N PRO A 19 -22.62 -12.74 -0.83
CA PRO A 19 -21.45 -13.24 -0.13
C PRO A 19 -20.16 -12.85 -0.87
N ILE A 20 -19.17 -12.39 -0.10
CA ILE A 20 -17.76 -12.31 -0.55
C ILE A 20 -17.36 -13.76 -0.87
N SER A 21 -17.18 -14.05 -2.17
CA SER A 21 -16.91 -15.41 -2.63
C SER A 21 -15.47 -15.81 -2.32
N ARG A 22 -15.32 -16.86 -1.57
CA ARG A 22 -14.11 -17.56 -1.15
C ARG A 22 -13.41 -16.90 0.05
N ALA A 23 -13.52 -17.57 1.19
CA ALA A 23 -12.62 -17.32 2.31
C ALA A 23 -11.18 -17.41 1.80
N LEU A 24 -10.45 -16.29 1.81
CA LEU A 24 -9.00 -16.30 1.60
C LEU A 24 -8.42 -17.25 2.63
N GLU A 25 -7.47 -18.09 2.23
CA GLU A 25 -6.60 -18.76 3.19
C GLU A 25 -6.10 -17.67 4.18
N LYS A 26 -5.97 -18.07 5.46
CA LYS A 26 -5.54 -17.13 6.50
C LYS A 26 -4.35 -16.30 5.99
N PRO A 27 -4.41 -14.95 6.04
CA PRO A 27 -3.33 -14.12 5.52
C PRO A 27 -1.99 -14.56 6.11
N SER A 28 -0.93 -14.53 5.30
CA SER A 28 0.42 -14.81 5.82
C SER A 28 0.77 -13.83 6.95
N ALA A 29 1.70 -14.21 7.83
CA ALA A 29 2.11 -13.36 8.95
C ALA A 29 2.58 -11.97 8.47
N ALA A 30 3.34 -11.92 7.36
CA ALA A 30 3.76 -10.66 6.77
C ALA A 30 2.58 -9.83 6.24
N ALA A 31 1.63 -10.44 5.51
CA ALA A 31 0.48 -9.73 4.96
C ALA A 31 -0.41 -9.15 6.06
N HIS A 32 -0.65 -9.91 7.14
CA HIS A 32 -1.40 -9.43 8.29
C HIS A 32 -0.70 -8.23 8.95
N ALA A 33 0.59 -8.37 9.27
CA ALA A 33 1.38 -7.31 9.92
C ALA A 33 1.43 -6.03 9.06
N VAL A 34 1.63 -6.16 7.74
CA VAL A 34 1.62 -5.03 6.80
C VAL A 34 0.29 -4.29 6.83
N ASN A 35 -0.82 -5.01 6.73
CA ASN A 35 -2.14 -4.41 6.70
C ASN A 35 -2.50 -3.77 8.05
N ALA A 36 -2.18 -4.45 9.16
CA ALA A 36 -2.48 -3.97 10.50
C ALA A 36 -1.75 -2.65 10.83
N LEU A 37 -0.43 -2.62 10.63
CA LEU A 37 0.33 -1.38 10.80
C LEU A 37 -0.14 -0.29 9.84
N GLY A 38 -0.50 -0.63 8.60
CA GLY A 38 -1.03 0.32 7.63
C GLY A 38 -2.31 1.00 8.12
N VAL A 39 -3.23 0.24 8.72
CA VAL A 39 -4.45 0.77 9.34
C VAL A 39 -4.14 1.69 10.51
N ASP A 40 -3.24 1.27 11.41
CA ASP A 40 -2.83 2.09 12.56
C ASP A 40 -2.18 3.41 12.14
N LEU A 41 -1.28 3.37 11.16
CA LEU A 41 -0.60 4.56 10.65
C LEU A 41 -1.55 5.50 9.90
N LEU A 42 -2.50 4.98 9.13
CA LEU A 42 -3.53 5.80 8.48
C LEU A 42 -4.41 6.49 9.51
N ALA A 43 -4.80 5.78 10.57
CA ALA A 43 -5.69 6.30 11.60
C ALA A 43 -5.01 7.31 12.54
N ARG A 44 -3.74 7.09 12.90
CA ARG A 44 -3.04 7.86 13.94
C ARG A 44 -1.87 8.70 13.44
N GLY A 45 -1.24 8.30 12.32
CA GLY A 45 -0.05 8.95 11.77
C GLY A 45 -0.36 10.04 10.74
N THR A 46 -1.63 10.24 10.37
CA THR A 46 -2.00 11.18 9.30
C THR A 46 -3.15 12.09 9.74
N ALA A 47 -3.11 13.36 9.31
CA ALA A 47 -4.17 14.32 9.63
C ALA A 47 -5.50 13.91 8.99
N ALA A 48 -6.57 13.82 9.79
CA ALA A 48 -7.89 13.44 9.32
C ALA A 48 -8.42 14.42 8.25
N GLY A 49 -9.06 13.88 7.21
CA GLY A 49 -9.68 14.69 6.14
C GLY A 49 -8.69 15.37 5.20
N THR A 50 -7.42 14.97 5.18
CA THR A 50 -6.41 15.43 4.22
C THR A 50 -6.01 14.30 3.29
N ASN A 51 -5.57 14.65 2.08
CA ASN A 51 -4.99 13.67 1.17
C ASN A 51 -3.77 13.00 1.80
N THR A 52 -3.69 11.69 1.69
CA THR A 52 -2.52 10.95 2.13
C THR A 52 -2.37 9.66 1.35
N VAL A 53 -1.14 9.22 1.21
CA VAL A 53 -0.77 7.88 0.76
C VAL A 53 0.48 7.44 1.49
N LEU A 54 0.48 6.24 1.98
CA LEU A 54 1.64 5.59 2.59
C LEU A 54 1.80 4.19 2.01
N SER A 55 2.99 3.63 2.16
CA SER A 55 3.25 2.25 1.78
C SER A 55 3.46 1.40 3.03
N PRO A 56 2.42 0.69 3.51
CA PRO A 56 2.54 -0.19 4.65
C PRO A 56 3.60 -1.26 4.45
N TYR A 57 3.68 -1.84 3.25
CA TYR A 57 4.69 -2.84 2.91
C TYR A 57 6.12 -2.31 3.06
N SER A 58 6.37 -1.09 2.55
CA SER A 58 7.67 -0.42 2.63
C SER A 58 8.09 -0.18 4.09
N ILE A 59 7.21 0.45 4.87
CA ILE A 59 7.45 0.75 6.28
C ILE A 59 7.70 -0.54 7.08
N GLN A 60 6.83 -1.54 6.88
CA GLN A 60 6.90 -2.78 7.61
C GLN A 60 8.16 -3.59 7.27
N SER A 61 8.61 -3.57 6.01
CA SER A 61 9.86 -4.21 5.60
C SER A 61 11.07 -3.60 6.31
N ALA A 62 11.15 -2.26 6.42
CA ALA A 62 12.22 -1.58 7.16
C ALA A 62 12.18 -1.91 8.66
N LEU A 63 10.99 -1.89 9.27
CA LEU A 63 10.83 -2.19 10.69
C LEU A 63 11.08 -3.67 11.01
N ALA A 64 10.76 -4.60 10.09
CA ALA A 64 11.06 -6.02 10.25
C ALA A 64 12.57 -6.31 10.19
N MET A 65 13.31 -5.60 9.35
CA MET A 65 14.79 -5.65 9.39
C MET A 65 15.33 -5.16 10.73
N THR A 66 14.79 -4.06 11.25
CA THR A 66 15.19 -3.52 12.56
C THR A 66 14.83 -4.48 13.69
N TYR A 67 13.66 -5.10 13.63
CA TYR A 67 13.18 -6.11 14.59
C TYR A 67 14.11 -7.32 14.66
N ALA A 68 14.70 -7.75 13.56
CA ALA A 68 15.68 -8.85 13.56
C ALA A 68 16.87 -8.62 14.48
N GLY A 69 17.24 -7.35 14.70
CA GLY A 69 18.29 -6.93 15.61
C GLY A 69 17.86 -6.62 17.04
N ALA A 70 16.56 -6.53 17.30
CA ALA A 70 16.01 -6.17 18.59
C ALA A 70 16.07 -7.32 19.61
N ALA A 71 16.24 -6.99 20.91
CA ALA A 71 16.26 -7.93 22.01
C ALA A 71 15.49 -7.38 23.23
N GLY A 72 15.16 -8.27 24.19
CA GLY A 72 14.48 -7.90 25.44
C GLY A 72 13.19 -7.11 25.21
N ASP A 73 12.95 -6.10 26.06
CA ASP A 73 11.72 -5.29 26.04
C ASP A 73 11.55 -4.49 24.74
N THR A 74 12.64 -4.03 24.12
CA THR A 74 12.60 -3.40 22.79
C THR A 74 11.93 -4.31 21.78
N ARG A 75 12.35 -5.58 21.75
CA ARG A 75 11.76 -6.58 20.88
C ARG A 75 10.28 -6.83 21.21
N SER A 76 9.95 -6.96 22.51
CA SER A 76 8.57 -7.22 22.95
C SER A 76 7.62 -6.09 22.56
N GLN A 77 8.02 -4.83 22.73
CA GLN A 77 7.25 -3.68 22.28
C GLN A 77 7.09 -3.65 20.75
N MET A 78 8.17 -3.92 20.01
CA MET A 78 8.11 -4.01 18.55
C MET A 78 7.17 -5.13 18.10
N THR A 79 7.20 -6.31 18.74
CA THR A 79 6.27 -7.42 18.44
C THR A 79 4.81 -6.95 18.52
N GLY A 80 4.45 -6.28 19.62
CA GLY A 80 3.07 -5.80 19.82
C GLY A 80 2.65 -4.72 18.83
N VAL A 81 3.46 -3.68 18.68
CA VAL A 81 3.12 -2.51 17.84
C VAL A 81 3.15 -2.84 16.34
N LEU A 82 4.03 -3.74 15.92
CA LEU A 82 4.17 -4.12 14.53
C LEU A 82 3.30 -5.33 14.13
N HIS A 83 2.47 -5.82 15.08
CA HIS A 83 1.56 -6.95 14.88
C HIS A 83 2.27 -8.24 14.44
N TYR A 84 3.46 -8.50 14.99
CA TYR A 84 4.23 -9.68 14.65
C TYR A 84 3.76 -10.91 15.43
N SER A 85 3.89 -12.08 14.82
CA SER A 85 3.73 -13.34 15.51
C SER A 85 4.94 -13.60 16.43
N GLU A 86 4.75 -14.42 17.46
CA GLU A 86 5.84 -14.86 18.35
C GLU A 86 6.89 -15.72 17.62
N ASP A 87 6.49 -16.43 16.56
CA ASP A 87 7.40 -17.21 15.73
C ASP A 87 8.16 -16.29 14.75
N GLU A 88 9.35 -15.87 15.19
CA GLU A 88 10.25 -15.02 14.40
C GLU A 88 10.68 -15.66 13.09
N THR A 89 10.96 -16.97 13.10
CA THR A 89 11.42 -17.67 11.90
C THR A 89 10.35 -17.67 10.84
N ALA A 90 9.12 -18.03 11.21
CA ALA A 90 7.99 -17.98 10.30
C ALA A 90 7.68 -16.56 9.82
N LEU A 91 7.84 -15.55 10.70
CA LEU A 91 7.66 -14.15 10.33
C LEU A 91 8.64 -13.73 9.22
N HIS A 92 9.94 -13.90 9.44
CA HIS A 92 10.96 -13.52 8.47
C HIS A 92 10.84 -14.33 7.17
N GLN A 93 10.54 -15.63 7.26
CA GLN A 93 10.26 -16.45 6.08
C GLN A 93 9.08 -15.88 5.28
N SER A 94 7.99 -15.52 5.95
CA SER A 94 6.80 -14.92 5.31
C SER A 94 7.11 -13.59 4.59
N PHE A 95 7.98 -12.74 5.15
CA PHE A 95 8.47 -11.54 4.46
C PHE A 95 9.32 -11.88 3.24
N GLY A 96 10.20 -12.87 3.32
CA GLY A 96 11.02 -13.33 2.20
C GLY A 96 10.17 -13.89 1.04
N GLU A 97 9.16 -14.69 1.37
CA GLU A 97 8.21 -15.23 0.40
C GLU A 97 7.40 -14.11 -0.29
N LEU A 98 6.90 -13.14 0.50
CA LEU A 98 6.18 -11.98 -0.02
C LEU A 98 7.08 -11.15 -0.94
N ARG A 99 8.33 -10.86 -0.55
CA ARG A 99 9.31 -10.16 -1.39
C ARG A 99 9.51 -10.88 -2.71
N THR A 100 9.76 -12.20 -2.67
CA THR A 100 9.98 -13.00 -3.87
C THR A 100 8.75 -12.99 -4.79
N ALA A 101 7.55 -13.10 -4.23
CA ALA A 101 6.32 -13.01 -5.01
C ALA A 101 6.17 -11.65 -5.72
N LEU A 102 6.50 -10.56 -5.01
CA LEU A 102 6.44 -9.21 -5.57
C LEU A 102 7.51 -8.94 -6.64
N GLU A 103 8.74 -9.43 -6.45
CA GLU A 103 9.83 -9.29 -7.44
C GLU A 103 9.57 -10.08 -8.72
N THR A 104 8.88 -11.20 -8.62
CA THR A 104 8.59 -12.07 -9.78
C THR A 104 7.35 -11.65 -10.58
N MET A 105 6.53 -10.72 -10.08
CA MET A 105 5.32 -10.25 -10.78
C MET A 105 5.60 -9.69 -12.18
N GLY A 106 6.67 -8.92 -12.34
CA GLY A 106 7.04 -8.32 -13.63
C GLY A 106 7.80 -9.25 -14.58
N ALA A 107 8.27 -10.40 -14.10
CA ALA A 107 9.10 -11.34 -14.87
C ALA A 107 8.27 -12.34 -15.69
N LYS A 108 7.00 -12.52 -15.36
CA LYS A 108 6.13 -13.42 -16.13
C LYS A 108 5.74 -12.76 -17.44
N PRO A 109 5.93 -13.45 -18.61
CA PRO A 109 5.38 -12.94 -19.86
C PRO A 109 3.88 -12.71 -19.70
N VAL A 110 3.40 -11.53 -20.06
CA VAL A 110 1.96 -11.28 -20.08
C VAL A 110 1.41 -12.08 -21.27
N GLU A 111 0.94 -13.29 -21.03
CA GLU A 111 0.35 -14.18 -22.05
C GLU A 111 -0.87 -13.58 -22.74
N GLN A 112 -1.47 -12.57 -22.13
CA GLN A 112 -2.61 -11.84 -22.69
C GLN A 112 -2.19 -10.40 -22.96
N ALA A 113 -1.93 -10.09 -24.22
CA ALA A 113 -1.98 -8.70 -24.65
C ALA A 113 -3.32 -8.10 -24.17
N PRO A 114 -3.33 -6.82 -23.70
CA PRO A 114 -4.57 -6.18 -23.30
C PRO A 114 -5.63 -6.41 -24.39
N ALA A 115 -6.84 -6.80 -23.98
CA ALA A 115 -7.91 -7.05 -24.94
C ALA A 115 -8.13 -5.79 -25.78
N GLY A 116 -7.73 -5.85 -27.07
CA GLY A 116 -7.76 -4.71 -27.97
C GLY A 116 -6.39 -4.20 -28.46
N ALA A 117 -5.26 -4.79 -28.06
CA ALA A 117 -3.95 -4.44 -28.58
C ALA A 117 -3.88 -4.67 -30.11
N LYS A 118 -3.45 -3.65 -30.86
CA LYS A 118 -3.21 -3.78 -32.31
C LYS A 118 -2.05 -4.75 -32.53
N LYS A 119 -2.21 -5.69 -33.49
CA LYS A 119 -1.06 -6.43 -34.05
C LYS A 119 -0.06 -5.40 -34.59
N GLY A 120 1.13 -5.30 -33.98
CA GLY A 120 2.19 -4.37 -34.39
C GLY A 120 2.35 -3.11 -33.50
N GLY A 121 1.59 -2.96 -32.39
CA GLY A 121 1.88 -1.96 -31.36
C GLY A 121 3.06 -2.39 -30.47
N GLU A 122 3.74 -1.41 -29.84
CA GLU A 122 4.71 -1.74 -28.79
C GLU A 122 4.04 -2.59 -27.71
N PRO A 123 4.71 -3.67 -27.25
CA PRO A 123 4.16 -4.50 -26.19
C PRO A 123 3.92 -3.64 -24.94
N ALA A 124 2.78 -3.85 -24.30
CA ALA A 124 2.47 -3.17 -23.04
C ALA A 124 3.60 -3.44 -22.04
N GLN A 125 4.14 -2.38 -21.45
CA GLN A 125 5.18 -2.54 -20.44
C GLN A 125 4.61 -3.31 -19.25
N PRO A 126 5.33 -4.33 -18.73
CA PRO A 126 4.86 -5.07 -17.56
C PRO A 126 4.78 -4.14 -16.34
N VAL A 127 4.06 -4.60 -15.31
CA VAL A 127 4.10 -3.96 -14.00
C VAL A 127 5.54 -3.91 -13.52
N GLN A 128 6.01 -2.74 -13.13
CA GLN A 128 7.33 -2.52 -12.57
C GLN A 128 7.15 -2.07 -11.11
N LEU A 129 7.46 -2.97 -10.20
CA LEU A 129 7.54 -2.67 -8.77
C LEU A 129 9.02 -2.66 -8.40
N THR A 130 9.53 -1.51 -8.01
CA THR A 130 10.88 -1.38 -7.47
C THR A 130 10.77 -1.21 -5.97
N VAL A 131 11.29 -2.17 -5.23
CA VAL A 131 11.44 -2.09 -3.77
C VAL A 131 12.91 -2.01 -3.48
N ALA A 132 13.37 -0.85 -3.03
CA ALA A 132 14.77 -0.58 -2.78
C ALA A 132 15.03 -0.62 -1.26
N ASN A 133 15.60 -1.72 -0.81
CA ASN A 133 15.99 -1.94 0.58
C ASN A 133 17.50 -1.86 0.72
N ARG A 134 18.00 -1.06 1.65
CA ARG A 134 19.43 -1.00 1.95
C ARG A 134 19.71 -0.58 3.38
N LEU A 135 20.75 -1.16 3.93
CA LEU A 135 21.34 -0.77 5.19
C LEU A 135 22.57 0.10 4.91
N PHE A 136 22.64 1.27 5.53
CA PHE A 136 23.82 2.13 5.52
C PHE A 136 24.40 2.18 6.92
N GLY A 137 25.54 1.53 7.11
CA GLY A 137 26.20 1.39 8.41
C GLY A 137 27.45 2.24 8.54
N GLN A 138 27.73 2.73 9.76
CA GLN A 138 28.96 3.44 10.05
C GLN A 138 30.17 2.58 9.70
N GLN A 139 31.12 3.15 8.98
CA GLN A 139 32.39 2.49 8.62
C GLN A 139 33.13 2.06 9.88
N GLY A 140 33.55 0.79 9.91
CA GLY A 140 34.27 0.21 11.04
C GLY A 140 33.41 -0.15 12.26
N TYR A 141 32.07 0.01 12.19
CA TYR A 141 31.17 -0.44 13.25
C TYR A 141 30.93 -1.95 13.15
N GLU A 142 31.00 -2.66 14.27
CA GLU A 142 30.91 -4.13 14.30
C GLU A 142 29.50 -4.65 14.30
N PHE A 143 28.89 -4.76 13.11
CA PHE A 143 27.60 -5.44 12.96
C PHE A 143 27.76 -6.95 13.01
N ARG A 144 26.82 -7.64 13.65
CA ARG A 144 26.85 -9.10 13.80
C ARG A 144 26.57 -9.82 12.48
N PRO A 145 27.41 -10.77 12.05
CA PRO A 145 27.22 -11.50 10.81
C PRO A 145 25.83 -12.16 10.68
N PRO A 146 25.26 -12.83 11.71
CA PRO A 146 23.93 -13.43 11.57
C PRO A 146 22.82 -12.44 11.25
N PHE A 147 22.91 -11.20 11.77
CA PHE A 147 21.98 -10.12 11.45
C PHE A 147 22.11 -9.71 9.98
N LEU A 148 23.35 -9.46 9.52
CA LEU A 148 23.62 -9.05 8.13
C LEU A 148 23.16 -10.12 7.13
N GLU A 149 23.46 -11.39 7.40
CA GLU A 149 23.01 -12.52 6.56
C GLU A 149 21.49 -12.63 6.48
N LEU A 150 20.79 -12.46 7.62
CA LEU A 150 19.34 -12.51 7.65
C LEU A 150 18.73 -11.41 6.80
N VAL A 151 19.17 -10.14 6.96
CA VAL A 151 18.56 -9.01 6.26
C VAL A 151 18.90 -9.02 4.77
N GLU A 152 20.09 -9.43 4.38
CA GLU A 152 20.48 -9.58 2.98
C GLU A 152 19.63 -10.67 2.30
N ARG A 153 19.60 -11.86 2.88
CA ARG A 153 18.90 -13.02 2.30
C ARG A 153 17.38 -12.80 2.25
N THR A 154 16.80 -12.31 3.34
CA THR A 154 15.34 -12.23 3.49
C THR A 154 14.76 -10.98 2.85
N TYR A 155 15.42 -9.84 3.02
CA TYR A 155 14.90 -8.54 2.61
C TYR A 155 15.61 -7.94 1.38
N GLY A 156 16.67 -8.59 0.87
CA GLY A 156 17.46 -8.06 -0.23
C GLY A 156 18.17 -6.74 0.14
N ALA A 157 18.53 -6.55 1.41
CA ALA A 157 19.07 -5.31 1.95
C ALA A 157 20.56 -5.47 2.38
N PRO A 158 21.51 -5.44 1.44
CA PRO A 158 22.92 -5.51 1.77
C PRO A 158 23.39 -4.27 2.55
N LEU A 159 24.37 -4.46 3.42
CA LEU A 159 25.03 -3.36 4.14
C LEU A 159 25.92 -2.57 3.20
N GLN A 160 25.75 -1.24 3.17
CA GLN A 160 26.68 -0.30 2.56
C GLN A 160 27.37 0.55 3.62
N SER A 161 28.70 0.57 3.62
CA SER A 161 29.47 1.36 4.56
C SER A 161 29.45 2.85 4.21
N ILE A 162 29.27 3.69 5.24
CA ILE A 162 29.34 5.17 5.18
C ILE A 162 30.06 5.66 6.43
N ASP A 163 30.93 6.64 6.29
CA ASP A 163 31.56 7.30 7.43
C ASP A 163 30.73 8.52 7.89
N PHE A 164 29.73 8.25 8.76
CA PHE A 164 28.91 9.31 9.34
C PHE A 164 29.67 10.15 10.36
N ILE A 165 30.66 9.56 11.04
CA ILE A 165 31.48 10.25 12.05
C ILE A 165 32.29 11.35 11.38
N ALA A 166 32.92 11.06 10.25
CA ALA A 166 33.70 12.04 9.52
C ALA A 166 32.83 13.10 8.81
N ASN A 167 31.73 12.67 8.19
CA ASN A 167 30.84 13.59 7.47
C ASN A 167 29.43 13.01 7.28
N ALA A 168 28.56 13.25 8.27
CA ALA A 168 27.18 12.78 8.24
C ALA A 168 26.36 13.39 7.08
N GLU A 169 26.63 14.64 6.72
CA GLU A 169 25.92 15.32 5.62
C GLU A 169 26.27 14.70 4.26
N ALA A 170 27.51 14.38 4.00
CA ALA A 170 27.89 13.65 2.79
C ALA A 170 27.24 12.26 2.76
N GLY A 171 27.13 11.60 3.92
CA GLY A 171 26.39 10.34 4.06
C GLY A 171 24.91 10.51 3.68
N ARG A 172 24.25 11.55 4.19
CA ARG A 172 22.86 11.90 3.87
C ARG A 172 22.65 12.10 2.36
N VAL A 173 23.50 12.90 1.73
CA VAL A 173 23.44 13.17 0.29
C VAL A 173 23.60 11.87 -0.50
N LYS A 174 24.57 11.02 -0.14
CA LYS A 174 24.77 9.73 -0.79
C LYS A 174 23.55 8.81 -0.69
N ILE A 175 22.89 8.79 0.47
CA ILE A 175 21.67 7.99 0.68
C ILE A 175 20.53 8.55 -0.17
N ASN A 176 20.30 9.86 -0.15
CA ASN A 176 19.23 10.50 -0.95
C ASN A 176 19.42 10.27 -2.45
N ASN A 177 20.64 10.45 -2.97
CA ASN A 177 20.94 10.18 -4.38
C ASN A 177 20.64 8.73 -4.75
N TRP A 178 21.00 7.77 -3.88
CA TRP A 178 20.67 6.37 -4.11
C TRP A 178 19.16 6.13 -4.16
N VAL A 179 18.38 6.76 -3.27
CA VAL A 179 16.91 6.67 -3.28
C VAL A 179 16.34 7.25 -4.57
N GLU A 180 16.80 8.41 -4.99
CA GLU A 180 16.39 9.07 -6.23
C GLU A 180 16.61 8.17 -7.45
N GLU A 181 17.78 7.55 -7.55
CA GLU A 181 18.11 6.60 -8.61
C GLU A 181 17.16 5.40 -8.60
N GLN A 182 16.95 4.78 -7.43
CA GLN A 182 16.07 3.60 -7.32
C GLN A 182 14.61 3.92 -7.62
N THR A 183 14.16 5.14 -7.32
CA THR A 183 12.78 5.57 -7.53
C THR A 183 12.57 6.38 -8.80
N LYS A 184 13.55 6.35 -9.73
CA LYS A 184 13.49 7.10 -11.00
C LYS A 184 13.17 8.58 -10.78
N GLN A 185 13.82 9.20 -9.79
CA GLN A 185 13.68 10.60 -9.38
C GLN A 185 12.26 10.97 -8.89
N ARG A 186 11.45 10.00 -8.45
CA ARG A 186 10.14 10.27 -7.87
C ARG A 186 10.19 10.57 -6.38
N ILE A 187 11.15 10.00 -5.67
CA ILE A 187 11.38 10.28 -4.26
C ILE A 187 12.73 10.97 -4.11
N THR A 188 12.68 12.28 -3.92
CA THR A 188 13.83 13.14 -3.68
C THR A 188 13.86 13.54 -2.21
N ASP A 189 15.03 13.82 -1.66
CA ASP A 189 15.21 14.34 -0.29
C ASP A 189 14.45 13.54 0.78
N LEU A 190 14.56 12.20 0.73
CA LEU A 190 13.91 11.32 1.72
C LEU A 190 14.40 11.65 3.14
N ILE A 191 15.70 11.86 3.31
CA ILE A 191 16.30 12.23 4.59
C ILE A 191 16.53 13.74 4.58
N PRO A 192 15.82 14.49 5.45
CA PRO A 192 15.97 15.95 5.53
C PRO A 192 17.37 16.38 5.98
N GLY A 193 17.73 17.63 5.70
CA GLY A 193 18.97 18.23 6.20
C GLY A 193 19.07 18.14 7.73
N ASN A 194 20.28 17.92 8.24
CA ASN A 194 20.60 17.78 9.67
C ASN A 194 19.91 16.59 10.38
N ALA A 195 19.30 15.64 9.66
CA ALA A 195 18.68 14.46 10.25
C ALA A 195 19.69 13.37 10.64
N LEU A 196 20.87 13.38 10.01
CA LEU A 196 21.98 12.50 10.36
C LEU A 196 23.09 13.31 11.04
N THR A 197 23.73 12.69 12.01
CA THR A 197 24.81 13.29 12.82
C THR A 197 26.01 12.34 12.91
N SER A 198 27.11 12.81 13.53
CA SER A 198 28.25 11.95 13.86
C SER A 198 27.91 10.78 14.78
N ASP A 199 26.75 10.83 15.46
CA ASP A 199 26.25 9.73 16.30
C ASP A 199 25.47 8.68 15.52
N SER A 200 25.16 8.92 14.24
CA SER A 200 24.48 7.94 13.38
C SER A 200 25.36 6.70 13.20
N ARG A 201 24.79 5.51 13.43
CA ARG A 201 25.50 4.22 13.29
C ARG A 201 24.89 3.33 12.22
N LEU A 202 23.57 3.42 12.05
CA LEU A 202 22.82 2.65 11.06
C LEU A 202 21.64 3.45 10.55
N VAL A 203 21.47 3.49 9.24
CA VAL A 203 20.32 4.06 8.56
C VAL A 203 19.71 2.97 7.70
N LEU A 204 18.45 2.63 8.01
CA LEU A 204 17.68 1.71 7.21
C LEU A 204 16.88 2.51 6.21
N VAL A 205 17.05 2.18 4.95
CA VAL A 205 16.34 2.84 3.86
C VAL A 205 15.45 1.84 3.15
N ASN A 206 14.21 2.22 3.02
CA ASN A 206 13.25 1.52 2.17
C ASN A 206 12.54 2.56 1.30
N ALA A 207 12.59 2.36 0.00
CA ALA A 207 11.87 3.16 -0.97
C ALA A 207 11.09 2.24 -1.91
N ILE A 208 9.88 2.65 -2.27
CA ILE A 208 9.02 1.89 -3.18
C ILE A 208 8.55 2.79 -4.31
N HIS A 209 8.66 2.28 -5.52
CA HIS A 209 8.15 2.91 -6.72
C HIS A 209 7.34 1.88 -7.51
N LEU A 210 6.13 2.26 -7.92
CA LEU A 210 5.25 1.42 -8.71
C LEU A 210 4.91 2.11 -10.03
N LYS A 211 5.15 1.41 -11.14
CA LYS A 211 4.61 1.72 -12.45
C LYS A 211 3.74 0.54 -12.89
N ALA A 212 2.42 0.73 -12.93
CA ALA A 212 1.47 -0.33 -13.18
C ALA A 212 0.40 0.11 -14.18
N PRO A 213 0.46 -0.35 -15.44
CA PRO A 213 -0.60 -0.10 -16.42
C PRO A 213 -1.86 -0.89 -16.03
N TRP A 214 -3.04 -0.32 -16.32
CA TRP A 214 -4.29 -1.04 -16.16
C TRP A 214 -4.35 -2.30 -17.03
N ALA A 215 -4.99 -3.35 -16.57
CA ALA A 215 -5.32 -4.52 -17.41
C ALA A 215 -6.17 -4.12 -18.62
N ARG A 216 -6.96 -3.06 -18.48
CA ARG A 216 -7.71 -2.39 -19.53
C ARG A 216 -7.73 -0.90 -19.22
N GLU A 217 -7.16 -0.10 -20.10
CA GLU A 217 -7.08 1.36 -19.95
C GLU A 217 -8.46 2.03 -19.94
N PHE A 218 -8.56 3.20 -19.31
CA PHE A 218 -9.70 4.08 -19.48
C PHE A 218 -9.56 4.81 -20.82
N PRO A 219 -10.63 4.89 -21.63
CA PRO A 219 -10.57 5.64 -22.89
C PRO A 219 -10.37 7.14 -22.61
N THR A 220 -9.28 7.75 -23.07
CA THR A 220 -9.02 9.18 -22.86
C THR A 220 -10.19 10.08 -23.33
N ARG A 221 -10.87 9.68 -24.41
CA ARG A 221 -12.06 10.40 -24.90
C ARG A 221 -13.26 10.37 -23.96
N ALA A 222 -13.26 9.46 -22.97
CA ALA A 222 -14.31 9.35 -21.95
C ALA A 222 -13.93 10.06 -20.66
N THR A 223 -12.72 10.65 -20.59
CA THR A 223 -12.34 11.52 -19.48
C THR A 223 -12.95 12.89 -19.71
N GLN A 224 -13.64 13.39 -18.70
CA GLN A 224 -14.27 14.72 -18.73
C GLN A 224 -14.27 15.34 -17.34
N PRO A 225 -14.31 16.67 -17.22
CA PRO A 225 -14.51 17.33 -15.95
C PRO A 225 -15.86 16.94 -15.36
N LEU A 226 -15.86 16.44 -14.12
CA LEU A 226 -17.06 16.13 -13.36
C LEU A 226 -16.93 16.69 -11.94
N PRO A 227 -18.06 17.02 -11.27
CA PRO A 227 -18.04 17.54 -9.93
C PRO A 227 -17.54 16.49 -8.93
N PHE A 228 -16.57 16.86 -8.10
CA PHE A 228 -16.13 16.13 -6.94
C PHE A 228 -16.52 16.91 -5.67
N HIS A 229 -17.26 16.28 -4.78
CA HIS A 229 -17.84 16.88 -3.60
C HIS A 229 -16.82 16.83 -2.44
N LEU A 230 -16.23 17.97 -2.12
CA LEU A 230 -15.35 18.09 -0.95
C LEU A 230 -16.16 17.94 0.34
N LYS A 231 -15.49 17.59 1.44
CA LYS A 231 -16.13 17.53 2.76
C LYS A 231 -16.76 18.87 3.16
N ASN A 232 -16.09 19.97 2.80
CA ASN A 232 -16.53 21.33 3.08
C ASN A 232 -16.40 22.17 1.81
N GLY A 233 -17.38 23.05 1.56
CA GLY A 233 -17.37 23.95 0.41
C GLY A 233 -18.13 23.41 -0.80
N ASP A 234 -18.01 24.13 -1.92
CA ASP A 234 -18.63 23.78 -3.17
C ASP A 234 -17.91 22.62 -3.86
N PRO A 235 -18.62 21.85 -4.71
CA PRO A 235 -17.99 20.86 -5.56
C PRO A 235 -16.93 21.47 -6.47
N VAL A 236 -15.87 20.70 -6.73
CA VAL A 236 -14.80 21.10 -7.64
C VAL A 236 -14.83 20.25 -8.90
N GLU A 237 -14.63 20.86 -10.06
CA GLU A 237 -14.54 20.14 -11.33
C GLU A 237 -13.17 19.46 -11.43
N VAL A 238 -13.17 18.13 -11.66
CA VAL A 238 -11.94 17.33 -11.78
C VAL A 238 -12.02 16.38 -12.97
N ASP A 239 -10.90 16.19 -13.65
CA ASP A 239 -10.81 15.21 -14.73
C ASP A 239 -11.16 13.82 -14.20
N THR A 240 -12.28 13.29 -14.66
CA THR A 240 -12.82 12.00 -14.21
C THR A 240 -12.85 11.02 -15.38
N MET A 241 -12.12 9.94 -15.22
CA MET A 241 -12.03 8.84 -16.17
C MET A 241 -13.27 7.98 -16.08
N GLN A 242 -13.78 7.52 -17.22
CA GLN A 242 -14.96 6.67 -17.26
C GLN A 242 -14.72 5.41 -18.07
N ARG A 243 -15.22 4.28 -17.54
CA ARG A 243 -15.14 2.99 -18.22
C ARG A 243 -16.23 2.04 -17.74
N THR A 244 -16.83 1.29 -18.70
CA THR A 244 -17.68 0.15 -18.38
C THR A 244 -16.93 -1.16 -18.61
N GLY A 245 -17.15 -2.14 -17.72
CA GLY A 245 -16.59 -3.47 -17.86
C GLY A 245 -16.64 -4.28 -16.56
N LYS A 246 -16.17 -5.53 -16.64
CA LYS A 246 -16.09 -6.42 -15.48
C LYS A 246 -14.99 -5.97 -14.54
N MET A 247 -15.36 -5.67 -13.30
CA MET A 247 -14.50 -5.29 -12.19
C MET A 247 -14.97 -6.00 -10.93
N GLY A 248 -14.10 -6.17 -9.93
CA GLY A 248 -14.56 -6.70 -8.67
C GLY A 248 -15.44 -5.68 -7.95
N TYR A 249 -16.56 -6.13 -7.39
CA TYR A 249 -17.50 -5.28 -6.70
C TYR A 249 -18.10 -5.97 -5.48
N ALA A 250 -18.23 -5.24 -4.40
CA ALA A 250 -19.01 -5.63 -3.24
C ALA A 250 -19.73 -4.42 -2.66
N LYS A 251 -21.00 -4.58 -2.32
CA LYS A 251 -21.73 -3.62 -1.50
C LYS A 251 -21.69 -4.09 -0.05
N LEU A 252 -21.19 -3.21 0.82
CA LEU A 252 -20.96 -3.49 2.23
C LEU A 252 -21.81 -2.51 3.08
N ASP A 253 -21.83 -2.70 4.39
CA ASP A 253 -22.58 -1.82 5.28
C ASP A 253 -21.98 -0.41 5.30
N GLY A 254 -22.65 0.53 4.62
CA GLY A 254 -22.32 1.94 4.54
C GLY A 254 -21.23 2.33 3.53
N PHE A 255 -20.76 1.41 2.68
CA PHE A 255 -19.79 1.70 1.62
C PHE A 255 -19.80 0.65 0.51
N GLN A 256 -19.12 0.97 -0.59
CA GLN A 256 -18.88 0.08 -1.72
C GLN A 256 -17.39 -0.18 -1.89
N ALA A 257 -17.03 -1.42 -2.24
CA ALA A 257 -15.67 -1.79 -2.60
C ALA A 257 -15.60 -2.12 -4.10
N VAL A 258 -14.68 -1.49 -4.81
CA VAL A 258 -14.41 -1.73 -6.24
C VAL A 258 -12.96 -2.07 -6.42
N THR A 259 -12.64 -3.13 -7.18
CA THR A 259 -11.26 -3.43 -7.57
C THR A 259 -11.05 -3.27 -9.06
N VAL A 260 -10.04 -2.48 -9.43
CA VAL A 260 -9.62 -2.23 -10.81
C VAL A 260 -8.29 -2.94 -11.04
N PRO A 261 -8.25 -4.01 -11.87
CA PRO A 261 -7.03 -4.80 -12.03
C PRO A 261 -5.97 -4.06 -12.87
N TYR A 262 -4.72 -4.22 -12.46
CA TYR A 262 -3.56 -3.89 -13.30
C TYR A 262 -3.19 -5.03 -14.23
N LEU A 263 -2.36 -4.73 -15.24
CA LEU A 263 -1.87 -5.70 -16.21
C LEU A 263 -1.19 -6.88 -15.51
N GLY A 264 -1.44 -8.09 -15.99
CA GLY A 264 -0.99 -9.33 -15.33
C GLY A 264 -1.92 -9.84 -14.24
N GLY A 265 -2.81 -9.00 -13.68
CA GLY A 265 -3.87 -9.40 -12.74
C GLY A 265 -3.37 -9.74 -11.33
N GLU A 266 -2.07 -9.57 -11.04
CA GLU A 266 -1.50 -9.83 -9.72
C GLU A 266 -1.68 -8.65 -8.75
N LEU A 267 -1.82 -7.42 -9.29
CA LEU A 267 -2.18 -6.21 -8.53
C LEU A 267 -3.56 -5.69 -8.94
N HIS A 268 -4.18 -4.99 -8.02
CA HIS A 268 -5.36 -4.17 -8.30
C HIS A 268 -5.37 -2.89 -7.44
N LEU A 269 -6.03 -1.86 -7.96
CA LEU A 269 -6.46 -0.75 -7.15
C LEU A 269 -7.78 -1.15 -6.47
N LEU A 270 -7.83 -1.07 -5.15
CA LEU A 270 -9.05 -1.14 -4.35
C LEU A 270 -9.53 0.27 -4.04
N VAL A 271 -10.77 0.57 -4.35
CA VAL A 271 -11.47 1.79 -3.93
C VAL A 271 -12.54 1.40 -2.92
N LEU A 272 -12.53 2.02 -1.75
CA LEU A 272 -13.56 1.91 -0.73
C LEU A 272 -14.31 3.26 -0.67
N LEU A 273 -15.50 3.28 -1.27
CA LEU A 273 -16.32 4.48 -1.43
C LEU A 273 -17.44 4.50 -0.40
N PRO A 274 -17.52 5.46 0.52
CA PRO A 274 -18.67 5.62 1.41
C PRO A 274 -19.97 5.76 0.64
N GLU A 275 -21.12 5.34 1.19
CA GLU A 275 -22.43 5.60 0.57
C GLU A 275 -22.86 7.06 0.68
N THR A 276 -22.34 7.79 1.69
CA THR A 276 -22.64 9.20 1.90
C THR A 276 -21.37 10.04 1.71
N ARG A 277 -21.52 11.28 1.23
CA ARG A 277 -20.41 12.19 0.92
C ARG A 277 -19.55 12.55 2.12
N ASP A 278 -20.09 12.51 3.31
CA ASP A 278 -19.43 12.77 4.60
C ASP A 278 -19.00 11.48 5.32
N GLY A 279 -19.22 10.31 4.69
CA GLY A 279 -19.04 8.99 5.29
C GLY A 279 -17.60 8.54 5.50
N LEU A 280 -16.57 9.27 4.98
CA LEU A 280 -15.18 8.85 5.06
C LEU A 280 -14.73 8.53 6.49
N ALA A 281 -15.03 9.39 7.47
CA ALA A 281 -14.62 9.19 8.85
C ALA A 281 -15.27 7.96 9.51
N ALA A 282 -16.49 7.60 9.09
CA ALA A 282 -17.15 6.38 9.53
C ALA A 282 -16.52 5.14 8.90
N LEU A 283 -16.13 5.23 7.62
CA LEU A 283 -15.43 4.18 6.91
C LEU A 283 -14.02 3.93 7.50
N GLU A 284 -13.27 4.99 7.82
CA GLU A 284 -11.96 4.86 8.48
C GLU A 284 -12.03 4.08 9.79
N LYS A 285 -13.08 4.28 10.59
CA LYS A 285 -13.30 3.53 11.82
C LYS A 285 -13.65 2.04 11.61
N LYS A 286 -14.18 1.70 10.43
CA LYS A 286 -14.50 0.32 10.05
C LYS A 286 -13.31 -0.38 9.38
N LEU A 287 -12.26 0.36 9.02
CA LEU A 287 -11.11 -0.19 8.33
C LEU A 287 -10.32 -1.12 9.25
N THR A 288 -10.21 -2.38 8.88
CA THR A 288 -9.41 -3.40 9.59
C THR A 288 -8.54 -4.18 8.60
N PRO A 289 -7.50 -4.85 9.08
CA PRO A 289 -6.69 -5.75 8.24
C PRO A 289 -7.52 -6.83 7.55
N GLU A 290 -8.52 -7.37 8.26
CA GLU A 290 -9.42 -8.41 7.75
C GLU A 290 -10.32 -7.87 6.65
N LEU A 291 -10.85 -6.65 6.81
CA LEU A 291 -11.64 -5.97 5.77
C LEU A 291 -10.81 -5.75 4.51
N LEU A 292 -9.58 -5.26 4.64
CA LEU A 292 -8.66 -5.07 3.52
C LEU A 292 -8.37 -6.40 2.80
N ALA A 293 -8.13 -7.47 3.56
CA ALA A 293 -7.91 -8.80 3.00
C ALA A 293 -9.17 -9.34 2.31
N ALA A 294 -10.34 -9.19 2.91
CA ALA A 294 -11.62 -9.62 2.33
C ALA A 294 -11.93 -8.89 1.01
N CYS A 295 -11.58 -7.61 0.91
CA CYS A 295 -11.77 -6.82 -0.30
C CYS A 295 -10.77 -7.13 -1.43
N ALA A 296 -9.78 -8.00 -1.22
CA ALA A 296 -8.81 -8.36 -2.25
C ALA A 296 -9.40 -9.22 -3.39
N SER A 297 -10.54 -9.89 -3.17
CA SER A 297 -11.15 -10.79 -4.16
C SER A 297 -12.69 -10.68 -4.19
N PRO A 298 -13.25 -9.50 -4.50
CA PRO A 298 -14.69 -9.32 -4.59
C PRO A 298 -15.25 -9.99 -5.86
N THR A 299 -16.56 -10.16 -5.91
CA THR A 299 -17.26 -10.77 -7.07
C THR A 299 -17.10 -9.90 -8.32
N LEU A 300 -16.78 -10.53 -9.46
CA LEU A 300 -16.71 -9.83 -10.74
C LEU A 300 -18.11 -9.42 -11.20
N THR A 301 -18.32 -8.14 -11.38
CA THR A 301 -19.60 -7.51 -11.75
C THR A 301 -19.39 -6.56 -12.92
N GLU A 302 -20.40 -6.40 -13.79
CA GLU A 302 -20.37 -5.37 -14.83
C GLU A 302 -20.60 -4.00 -14.18
N ILE A 303 -19.61 -3.10 -14.28
CA ILE A 303 -19.58 -1.81 -13.60
C ILE A 303 -19.37 -0.70 -14.62
N GLU A 304 -20.17 0.37 -14.48
CA GLU A 304 -19.89 1.68 -15.06
C GLU A 304 -19.17 2.53 -14.00
N LEU A 305 -17.84 2.61 -14.11
CA LEU A 305 -16.98 3.30 -13.14
C LEU A 305 -16.62 4.70 -13.62
N SER A 306 -16.86 5.71 -12.77
CA SER A 306 -16.29 7.05 -12.87
C SER A 306 -15.28 7.25 -11.76
N LEU A 307 -14.00 7.47 -12.10
CA LEU A 307 -12.88 7.56 -11.16
C LEU A 307 -12.06 8.82 -11.46
N PRO A 308 -11.87 9.74 -10.50
CA PRO A 308 -11.06 10.94 -10.71
C PRO A 308 -9.60 10.59 -10.97
N LYS A 309 -8.94 11.37 -11.82
CA LYS A 309 -7.48 11.39 -11.90
C LYS A 309 -6.95 12.15 -10.69
N PHE A 310 -5.81 11.72 -10.17
CA PHE A 310 -5.16 12.43 -9.08
C PHE A 310 -3.66 12.18 -9.04
N LYS A 311 -2.95 13.12 -8.39
CA LYS A 311 -1.54 12.99 -8.05
C LYS A 311 -1.37 13.28 -6.56
N LEU A 312 -0.68 12.38 -5.86
CA LEU A 312 -0.35 12.52 -4.45
C LEU A 312 1.16 12.51 -4.27
N GLU A 313 1.66 13.56 -3.64
CA GLU A 313 3.06 13.74 -3.27
C GLU A 313 3.13 14.31 -1.85
N PRO A 314 2.79 13.50 -0.84
CA PRO A 314 2.77 13.96 0.53
C PRO A 314 4.18 14.35 0.99
N PRO A 315 4.32 15.23 1.98
CA PRO A 315 5.60 15.51 2.61
C PRO A 315 6.17 14.25 3.26
N VAL A 316 7.46 14.30 3.61
CA VAL A 316 8.11 13.20 4.33
C VAL A 316 7.38 12.94 5.65
N PHE A 317 6.92 11.71 5.84
CA PHE A 317 6.39 11.25 7.13
C PHE A 317 7.55 10.96 8.08
N LYS A 318 7.44 11.45 9.30
CA LYS A 318 8.28 11.12 10.45
C LYS A 318 7.48 10.23 11.37
N LEU A 319 7.80 8.97 11.44
CA LEU A 319 6.95 7.95 12.09
C LEU A 319 7.31 7.69 13.55
N ALA A 320 8.45 8.22 14.05
CA ALA A 320 8.91 7.94 15.40
C ALA A 320 7.87 8.32 16.47
N GLU A 321 7.25 9.50 16.37
CA GLU A 321 6.24 9.95 17.32
C GLU A 321 5.00 9.04 17.30
N THR A 322 4.52 8.69 16.11
CA THR A 322 3.38 7.78 15.96
C THR A 322 3.68 6.40 16.53
N LEU A 323 4.85 5.83 16.22
CA LEU A 323 5.26 4.52 16.73
C LEU A 323 5.44 4.52 18.26
N ARG A 324 5.98 5.61 18.86
CA ARG A 324 6.01 5.77 20.31
C ARG A 324 4.60 5.82 20.91
N SER A 325 3.69 6.56 20.29
CA SER A 325 2.30 6.66 20.76
C SER A 325 1.55 5.33 20.68
N LEU A 326 1.97 4.43 19.80
CA LEU A 326 1.48 3.06 19.69
C LEU A 326 2.09 2.13 20.75
N GLY A 327 3.14 2.56 21.46
CA GLY A 327 3.79 1.79 22.52
C GLY A 327 5.23 1.32 22.23
N MET A 328 5.81 1.68 21.07
CA MET A 328 7.18 1.33 20.71
C MET A 328 8.16 2.41 21.19
N THR A 329 8.34 2.53 22.52
CA THR A 329 9.18 3.58 23.12
C THR A 329 10.64 3.18 23.24
N HIS A 330 10.94 1.96 23.69
CA HIS A 330 12.31 1.49 23.93
C HIS A 330 13.17 1.48 22.67
N ALA A 331 12.61 1.18 21.50
CA ALA A 331 13.36 1.22 20.25
C ALA A 331 13.91 2.62 19.93
N PHE A 332 13.27 3.66 20.44
CA PHE A 332 13.66 5.07 20.32
C PHE A 332 14.39 5.60 21.56
N ASP A 333 14.89 4.70 22.41
CA ASP A 333 15.63 5.01 23.63
C ASP A 333 14.85 5.85 24.67
N ASP A 334 13.57 5.59 24.80
CA ASP A 334 12.71 6.23 25.77
C ASP A 334 12.11 5.20 26.75
N PRO A 335 12.55 5.21 28.03
CA PRO A 335 13.54 6.10 28.67
C PRO A 335 14.98 5.84 28.17
N LYS A 336 15.84 6.85 28.33
CA LYS A 336 17.25 6.76 27.91
C LYS A 336 17.93 5.51 28.44
N GLY A 337 18.65 4.79 27.59
CA GLY A 337 19.31 3.53 27.90
C GLY A 337 18.39 2.30 27.76
N SER A 338 17.14 2.46 27.34
CA SER A 338 16.21 1.33 27.15
C SER A 338 16.37 0.60 25.82
N ALA A 339 16.90 1.27 24.77
CA ALA A 339 17.07 0.66 23.48
C ALA A 339 18.00 -0.56 23.55
N ASN A 340 17.54 -1.69 23.01
CA ASN A 340 18.31 -2.93 22.97
C ASN A 340 18.24 -3.56 21.58
N PHE A 341 19.35 -3.38 20.84
CA PHE A 341 19.58 -3.99 19.53
C PHE A 341 20.83 -4.88 19.54
N ASP A 342 21.04 -5.59 20.65
CA ASP A 342 22.22 -6.44 20.87
C ASP A 342 22.36 -7.57 19.85
N ARG A 343 21.30 -7.94 19.17
CA ARG A 343 21.34 -8.92 18.08
C ARG A 343 21.84 -8.31 16.76
N MET A 344 21.86 -6.97 16.66
CA MET A 344 22.38 -6.23 15.52
C MET A 344 23.86 -5.88 15.68
N ALA A 345 24.23 -5.38 16.85
CA ALA A 345 25.61 -5.04 17.20
C ALA A 345 25.82 -5.09 18.72
N PRO A 346 27.05 -5.33 19.20
CA PRO A 346 27.35 -5.38 20.65
C PRO A 346 27.01 -4.05 21.32
N ARG A 347 26.33 -4.14 22.47
CA ARG A 347 25.97 -2.98 23.30
C ARG A 347 27.08 -2.72 24.33
N THR A 348 27.44 -1.45 24.50
CA THR A 348 28.21 -0.97 25.63
C THR A 348 27.45 0.17 26.34
N PRO A 349 27.81 0.50 27.61
CA PRO A 349 27.15 1.59 28.32
C PRO A 349 27.30 2.97 27.64
N LYS A 350 28.27 3.11 26.74
CA LYS A 350 28.59 4.38 26.06
C LYS A 350 28.25 4.38 24.57
N ASP A 351 28.04 3.20 23.98
CA ASP A 351 27.76 3.06 22.55
C ASP A 351 26.82 1.89 22.34
N TYR A 352 25.58 2.20 21.86
CA TYR A 352 24.53 1.26 21.55
C TYR A 352 23.60 1.81 20.47
N LEU A 353 22.93 0.91 19.79
CA LEU A 353 22.03 1.29 18.71
C LEU A 353 20.64 1.69 19.24
N MET A 354 20.06 2.70 18.64
CA MET A 354 18.67 3.10 18.81
C MET A 354 18.11 3.60 17.47
N ILE A 355 16.80 3.63 17.32
CA ILE A 355 16.15 4.27 16.18
C ILE A 355 16.04 5.77 16.48
N SER A 356 16.64 6.62 15.66
CA SER A 356 16.50 8.07 15.79
C SER A 356 15.18 8.55 15.18
N GLU A 357 14.90 8.12 13.95
CA GLU A 357 13.71 8.44 13.20
C GLU A 357 13.42 7.36 12.15
N VAL A 358 12.16 7.28 11.72
CA VAL A 358 11.74 6.46 10.58
C VAL A 358 11.14 7.40 9.53
N PHE A 359 11.90 7.60 8.46
CA PHE A 359 11.48 8.47 7.34
C PHE A 359 10.72 7.65 6.31
N HIS A 360 9.56 8.15 5.91
CA HIS A 360 8.76 7.55 4.84
C HIS A 360 8.27 8.62 3.87
N LYS A 361 8.45 8.39 2.58
CA LYS A 361 7.95 9.25 1.51
C LYS A 361 7.39 8.39 0.39
N THR A 362 6.27 8.81 -0.16
CA THR A 362 5.60 8.13 -1.28
C THR A 362 5.30 9.13 -2.38
N TYR A 363 5.10 8.58 -3.56
CA TYR A 363 4.57 9.28 -4.71
C TYR A 363 3.56 8.37 -5.40
N MET A 364 2.43 8.93 -5.83
CA MET A 364 1.41 8.21 -6.59
C MET A 364 0.75 9.16 -7.60
N ALA A 365 0.71 8.77 -8.85
CA ALA A 365 -0.09 9.42 -9.88
C ALA A 365 -0.97 8.37 -10.57
N LEU A 366 -2.23 8.68 -10.77
CA LEU A 366 -3.23 7.78 -11.35
C LEU A 366 -3.92 8.47 -12.51
N ASP A 367 -3.86 7.84 -13.68
CA ASP A 367 -4.42 8.33 -14.92
C ASP A 367 -5.10 7.21 -15.75
N GLU A 368 -5.49 7.54 -16.98
CA GLU A 368 -6.19 6.62 -17.90
C GLU A 368 -5.41 5.36 -18.23
N LYS A 369 -4.08 5.40 -18.12
CA LYS A 369 -3.18 4.29 -18.48
C LYS A 369 -2.85 3.40 -17.28
N GLY A 370 -2.92 3.93 -16.06
CA GLY A 370 -2.57 3.20 -14.85
C GLY A 370 -2.06 4.08 -13.71
N THR A 371 -1.26 3.48 -12.85
CA THR A 371 -0.46 4.20 -11.86
C THR A 371 0.92 4.44 -12.44
N GLU A 372 1.32 5.71 -12.60
CA GLU A 372 2.58 6.15 -13.25
C GLU A 372 2.82 5.56 -14.67
N ALA A 373 1.79 5.24 -15.43
CA ALA A 373 1.94 4.64 -16.75
C ALA A 373 2.15 5.70 -17.85
N ALA A 374 3.34 5.75 -18.42
CA ALA A 374 3.67 6.56 -19.60
C ALA A 374 3.91 5.65 -20.82
N ALA A 375 2.84 5.18 -21.48
CA ALA A 375 2.95 4.49 -22.77
C ALA A 375 1.73 4.82 -23.63
N ALA A 376 1.96 5.13 -24.91
CA ALA A 376 0.89 5.39 -25.87
C ALA A 376 0.37 4.07 -26.44
N THR A 377 -0.81 3.62 -26.05
CA THR A 377 -1.48 2.48 -26.66
C THR A 377 -2.85 2.91 -27.19
N ALA A 378 -3.06 2.84 -28.51
CA ALA A 378 -4.36 3.13 -29.13
C ALA A 378 -5.27 1.89 -29.03
N VAL A 379 -6.35 1.99 -28.29
CA VAL A 379 -7.36 0.93 -28.17
C VAL A 379 -8.30 0.95 -29.35
N THR A 380 -8.42 -0.16 -30.08
CA THR A 380 -9.49 -0.40 -31.07
C THR A 380 -10.55 -1.30 -30.45
N MET A 381 -11.79 -0.81 -30.41
CA MET A 381 -12.95 -1.62 -29.99
C MET A 381 -13.39 -2.55 -31.11
N THR A 382 -13.39 -3.88 -30.85
CA THR A 382 -14.12 -4.85 -31.67
C THR A 382 -15.45 -5.16 -30.97
N ARG A 383 -16.55 -5.07 -31.73
CA ARG A 383 -17.88 -5.55 -31.29
C ARG A 383 -17.82 -7.07 -31.17
N SER A 384 -18.06 -7.61 -29.99
CA SER A 384 -18.42 -9.01 -29.81
C SER A 384 -19.96 -9.09 -29.83
N THR A 385 -20.51 -9.80 -30.78
CA THR A 385 -21.95 -10.16 -30.83
C THR A 385 -22.12 -11.50 -30.11
N SER A 386 -22.23 -11.49 -28.80
CA SER A 386 -22.79 -12.61 -28.05
C SER A 386 -24.18 -12.24 -27.55
N LEU A 387 -25.16 -13.11 -27.77
CA LEU A 387 -26.53 -13.03 -27.23
C LEU A 387 -26.48 -13.32 -25.71
N ILE A 388 -25.96 -12.37 -24.94
CA ILE A 388 -26.09 -12.35 -23.47
C ILE A 388 -27.13 -11.24 -23.20
N GLU A 389 -28.16 -11.55 -22.42
CA GLU A 389 -29.08 -10.53 -21.96
C GLU A 389 -28.32 -9.35 -21.36
N PRO A 390 -28.57 -8.12 -21.75
CA PRO A 390 -27.84 -6.96 -21.24
C PRO A 390 -28.20 -6.77 -19.76
N THR A 391 -27.32 -7.23 -18.88
CA THR A 391 -27.39 -6.85 -17.46
C THR A 391 -27.06 -5.37 -17.36
N THR A 392 -27.93 -4.57 -16.74
CA THR A 392 -27.64 -3.15 -16.47
C THR A 392 -26.41 -3.06 -15.58
N PRO A 393 -25.33 -2.38 -16.03
CA PRO A 393 -24.13 -2.20 -15.21
C PRO A 393 -24.44 -1.49 -13.89
N VAL A 394 -23.76 -1.87 -12.83
CA VAL A 394 -23.80 -1.12 -11.58
C VAL A 394 -23.02 0.18 -11.76
N ALA A 395 -23.67 1.33 -11.62
CA ALA A 395 -23.01 2.63 -11.69
C ALA A 395 -22.29 2.93 -10.37
N VAL A 396 -20.96 3.16 -10.46
CA VAL A 396 -20.14 3.59 -9.33
C VAL A 396 -19.48 4.91 -9.70
N ARG A 397 -19.85 5.96 -8.99
CA ARG A 397 -19.31 7.32 -9.18
C ARG A 397 -18.45 7.67 -7.98
N VAL A 398 -17.14 7.73 -8.18
CA VAL A 398 -16.17 8.12 -7.14
C VAL A 398 -16.06 9.64 -7.16
N ASP A 399 -17.07 10.31 -6.61
CA ASP A 399 -17.29 11.77 -6.68
C ASP A 399 -17.20 12.48 -5.32
N HIS A 400 -16.67 11.83 -4.31
CA HIS A 400 -16.47 12.37 -2.96
C HIS A 400 -15.34 11.62 -2.22
N PRO A 401 -14.90 12.07 -1.04
CA PRO A 401 -13.77 11.48 -0.33
C PRO A 401 -13.88 9.97 -0.12
N PHE A 402 -12.80 9.26 -0.41
CA PHE A 402 -12.74 7.80 -0.34
C PHE A 402 -11.39 7.28 0.15
N LEU A 403 -11.35 6.00 0.57
CA LEU A 403 -10.13 5.27 0.82
C LEU A 403 -9.72 4.46 -0.41
N PHE A 404 -8.43 4.27 -0.58
CA PHE A 404 -7.92 3.40 -1.63
C PHE A 404 -6.70 2.61 -1.16
N ALA A 405 -6.48 1.47 -1.79
CA ALA A 405 -5.27 0.68 -1.62
C ALA A 405 -4.81 0.11 -2.96
N ILE A 406 -3.50 -0.07 -3.12
CA ILE A 406 -2.97 -0.97 -4.14
C ILE A 406 -2.57 -2.25 -3.43
N GLN A 407 -3.21 -3.36 -3.81
CA GLN A 407 -3.04 -4.64 -3.15
C GLN A 407 -2.45 -5.69 -4.07
N HIS A 408 -1.59 -6.53 -3.51
CA HIS A 408 -1.20 -7.80 -4.11
C HIS A 408 -2.34 -8.79 -3.92
N ARG A 409 -2.95 -9.21 -5.01
CA ARG A 409 -4.22 -9.92 -5.02
C ARG A 409 -4.19 -11.26 -4.29
N SER A 410 -3.13 -12.04 -4.46
CA SER A 410 -3.05 -13.39 -3.89
C SER A 410 -2.83 -13.39 -2.37
N SER A 411 -2.10 -12.40 -1.84
CA SER A 411 -1.84 -12.29 -0.40
C SER A 411 -2.75 -11.29 0.33
N GLY A 412 -3.47 -10.42 -0.38
CA GLY A 412 -4.23 -9.32 0.20
C GLY A 412 -3.36 -8.21 0.81
N THR A 413 -2.04 -8.22 0.56
CA THR A 413 -1.10 -7.25 1.13
C THR A 413 -1.27 -5.88 0.50
N CYS A 414 -1.42 -4.85 1.31
CA CYS A 414 -1.42 -3.45 0.86
C CYS A 414 0.00 -2.96 0.58
N LEU A 415 0.31 -2.74 -0.69
CA LEU A 415 1.54 -2.07 -1.10
C LEU A 415 1.46 -0.57 -0.87
N PHE A 416 0.29 0.00 -1.14
CA PHE A 416 -0.07 1.39 -0.84
C PHE A 416 -1.44 1.43 -0.20
N LEU A 417 -1.63 2.36 0.73
CA LEU A 417 -2.89 2.63 1.41
C LEU A 417 -3.02 4.14 1.58
N GLY A 418 -4.18 4.68 1.25
CA GLY A 418 -4.38 6.13 1.34
C GLY A 418 -5.84 6.55 1.35
N ARG A 419 -6.03 7.85 1.44
CA ARG A 419 -7.32 8.50 1.25
C ARG A 419 -7.16 9.68 0.30
N LEU A 420 -8.18 9.91 -0.49
CA LEU A 420 -8.32 11.07 -1.35
C LEU A 420 -9.50 11.91 -0.84
N CYS A 421 -9.21 13.15 -0.46
CA CYS A 421 -10.20 14.11 0.01
C CYS A 421 -10.40 15.25 -0.98
N ASP A 422 -9.37 15.54 -1.78
CA ASP A 422 -9.35 16.55 -2.84
C ASP A 422 -8.42 16.06 -3.97
N PRO A 423 -8.93 15.79 -5.17
CA PRO A 423 -8.14 15.26 -6.28
C PRO A 423 -7.28 16.30 -7.04
N ARG A 424 -7.38 17.59 -6.71
CA ARG A 424 -6.63 18.69 -7.36
C ARG A 424 -5.16 18.65 -7.06
#